data_5c68f1f49bda1908ceb2db11cd7e0fd0
#
_entry.id   5c68f1f49bda1908ceb2db11cd7e0fd0
#
_cell.length_a   1.000
_cell.length_b   1.000
_cell.length_c   1.000
_cell.angle_alpha   90.00
_cell.angle_beta   90.00
_cell.angle_gamma   90.00
#
_symmetry.space_group_name_H-M   'P 1'
#
loop_
_entity.id
_entity.type
_entity.pdbx_description
1 polymer ?
#
loop_
_entity_poly.entity_id
_entity_poly.type
_entity_poly.pdbx_seq_one_letter_code
_entity_poly.pdbx_strand_id
1 'polypeptide(L)'
;MTWLESLGVSRRLALQTLGAVLGVLLVAGFLLYSERTLIMGERQQAVRQAVEVAHGLVTHFHGQVATGKLAEDDAKKAALAAVKALRYSGSEYFWINDMTPVMVMHPMKPELEGKTLVNTKDPTGKPLFVAMVDLVKANGDGYLPYMWPKPGSDQPVPKVSYVKGFAPWGWVIGSGVYVDTVDATIWQRVWQAGFEVLALVGVLLALGWAITRSLTRQLGGEPVAVN
;
A
#
# COMPACT_ATOMS: atom_id res chain seq x y z
N MET A 1 11.11 -50.88 -5.52
CA MET A 1 12.17 -50.07 -4.89
C MET A 1 11.99 -48.63 -5.35
N THR A 2 11.79 -47.70 -4.43
CA THR A 2 11.66 -46.28 -4.77
C THR A 2 13.05 -45.73 -5.13
N TRP A 3 13.13 -44.79 -6.08
CA TRP A 3 14.36 -44.11 -6.48
C TRP A 3 15.20 -43.62 -5.28
N LEU A 4 14.55 -43.26 -4.19
CA LEU A 4 15.21 -42.82 -2.95
C LEU A 4 16.00 -43.99 -2.27
N GLU A 5 15.60 -45.24 -2.43
CA GLU A 5 16.26 -46.36 -1.80
C GLU A 5 17.61 -46.69 -2.43
N SER A 6 17.83 -46.25 -3.68
CA SER A 6 19.11 -46.40 -4.40
C SER A 6 20.18 -45.35 -4.01
N LEU A 7 19.79 -44.29 -3.25
CA LEU A 7 20.72 -43.25 -2.84
C LEU A 7 21.41 -43.61 -1.51
N GLY A 8 22.70 -43.31 -1.41
CA GLY A 8 23.46 -43.39 -0.14
C GLY A 8 22.85 -42.46 0.94
N VAL A 9 23.09 -42.78 2.21
CA VAL A 9 22.54 -42.06 3.38
C VAL A 9 22.85 -40.59 3.33
N SER A 10 24.08 -40.22 2.97
CA SER A 10 24.51 -38.79 2.85
C SER A 10 23.68 -38.05 1.83
N ARG A 11 23.37 -38.64 0.67
CA ARG A 11 22.56 -38.00 -0.40
C ARG A 11 21.10 -37.84 0.03
N ARG A 12 20.52 -38.82 0.74
CA ARG A 12 19.15 -38.69 1.27
C ARG A 12 19.04 -37.56 2.28
N LEU A 13 20.00 -37.44 3.20
CA LEU A 13 20.03 -36.35 4.18
C LEU A 13 20.25 -35.00 3.50
N ALA A 14 21.10 -34.92 2.49
CA ALA A 14 21.29 -33.68 1.70
C ALA A 14 20.02 -33.26 0.98
N LEU A 15 19.26 -34.19 0.39
CA LEU A 15 17.98 -33.91 -0.25
C LEU A 15 16.92 -33.42 0.74
N GLN A 16 16.86 -34.03 1.94
CA GLN A 16 15.94 -33.58 3.00
C GLN A 16 16.29 -32.16 3.47
N THR A 17 17.56 -31.89 3.70
CA THR A 17 18.02 -30.53 4.09
C THR A 17 17.73 -29.51 2.99
N LEU A 18 17.99 -29.86 1.73
CA LEU A 18 17.65 -29.01 0.59
C LEU A 18 16.14 -28.73 0.49
N GLY A 19 15.32 -29.77 0.68
CA GLY A 19 13.86 -29.64 0.70
C GLY A 19 13.38 -28.74 1.84
N ALA A 20 13.97 -28.87 3.03
CA ALA A 20 13.67 -27.98 4.16
C ALA A 20 14.05 -26.50 3.86
N VAL A 21 15.23 -26.27 3.29
CA VAL A 21 15.69 -24.94 2.90
C VAL A 21 14.75 -24.34 1.84
N LEU A 22 14.41 -25.10 0.81
CA LEU A 22 13.46 -24.64 -0.21
C LEU A 22 12.09 -24.30 0.40
N GLY A 23 11.60 -25.15 1.32
CA GLY A 23 10.35 -24.89 2.04
C GLY A 23 10.38 -23.57 2.81
N VAL A 24 11.46 -23.27 3.54
CA VAL A 24 11.66 -22.02 4.27
C VAL A 24 11.66 -20.83 3.31
N LEU A 25 12.38 -20.91 2.19
CA LEU A 25 12.45 -19.83 1.20
C LEU A 25 11.09 -19.56 0.55
N LEU A 26 10.33 -20.60 0.22
CA LEU A 26 8.99 -20.48 -0.35
C LEU A 26 8.01 -19.81 0.65
N VAL A 27 8.03 -20.23 1.91
CA VAL A 27 7.18 -19.65 2.96
C VAL A 27 7.56 -18.20 3.19
N ALA A 28 8.85 -17.87 3.30
CA ALA A 28 9.31 -16.51 3.47
C ALA A 28 8.89 -15.61 2.30
N GLY A 29 9.06 -16.05 1.06
CA GLY A 29 8.62 -15.33 -0.12
C GLY A 29 7.11 -15.09 -0.16
N PHE A 30 6.32 -16.11 0.19
CA PHE A 30 4.87 -16.00 0.29
C PHE A 30 4.43 -15.00 1.37
N LEU A 31 5.05 -15.04 2.55
CA LEU A 31 4.75 -14.12 3.65
C LEU A 31 5.06 -12.66 3.26
N LEU A 32 6.21 -12.40 2.64
CA LEU A 32 6.58 -11.05 2.18
C LEU A 32 5.61 -10.52 1.12
N TYR A 33 5.19 -11.37 0.18
CA TYR A 33 4.20 -11.01 -0.82
C TYR A 33 2.82 -10.68 -0.19
N SER A 34 2.38 -11.53 0.73
CA SER A 34 1.11 -11.36 1.46
C SER A 34 1.12 -10.06 2.30
N GLU A 35 2.24 -9.76 2.97
CA GLU A 35 2.40 -8.57 3.78
C GLU A 35 2.29 -7.28 2.96
N ARG A 36 2.87 -7.23 1.75
CA ARG A 36 2.72 -6.08 0.85
C ARG A 36 1.27 -5.78 0.52
N THR A 37 0.52 -6.82 0.18
CA THR A 37 -0.91 -6.69 -0.16
C THR A 37 -1.72 -6.20 1.04
N LEU A 38 -1.41 -6.74 2.23
CA LEU A 38 -2.08 -6.35 3.47
C LEU A 38 -1.80 -4.88 3.82
N ILE A 39 -0.54 -4.46 3.85
CA ILE A 39 -0.16 -3.07 4.17
C ILE A 39 -0.81 -2.09 3.19
N MET A 40 -0.81 -2.39 1.88
CA MET A 40 -1.47 -1.54 0.88
C MET A 40 -2.98 -1.45 1.14
N GLY A 41 -3.63 -2.58 1.44
CA GLY A 41 -5.05 -2.61 1.78
C GLY A 41 -5.38 -1.78 3.03
N GLU A 42 -4.58 -1.91 4.09
CA GLU A 42 -4.74 -1.11 5.31
C GLU A 42 -4.56 0.40 5.04
N ARG A 43 -3.57 0.78 4.23
CA ARG A 43 -3.35 2.18 3.85
C ARG A 43 -4.51 2.73 3.02
N GLN A 44 -5.02 1.99 2.06
CA GLN A 44 -6.20 2.37 1.29
C GLN A 44 -7.44 2.51 2.18
N GLN A 45 -7.65 1.58 3.10
CA GLN A 45 -8.76 1.64 4.05
C GLN A 45 -8.65 2.88 4.97
N ALA A 46 -7.46 3.20 5.45
CA ALA A 46 -7.22 4.39 6.26
C ALA A 46 -7.53 5.69 5.48
N VAL A 47 -7.15 5.77 4.20
CA VAL A 47 -7.50 6.90 3.33
C VAL A 47 -9.00 7.03 3.15
N ARG A 48 -9.69 5.92 2.90
CA ARG A 48 -11.16 5.90 2.79
C ARG A 48 -11.81 6.46 4.05
N GLN A 49 -11.42 5.94 5.22
CA GLN A 49 -11.95 6.41 6.50
C GLN A 49 -11.68 7.90 6.72
N ALA A 50 -10.49 8.39 6.39
CA ALA A 50 -10.15 9.80 6.51
C ALA A 50 -11.05 10.67 5.60
N VAL A 51 -11.27 10.28 4.35
CA VAL A 51 -12.17 10.99 3.42
C VAL A 51 -13.63 10.94 3.91
N GLU A 52 -14.07 9.81 4.46
CA GLU A 52 -15.41 9.69 5.04
C GLU A 52 -15.60 10.65 6.23
N VAL A 53 -14.58 10.84 7.07
CA VAL A 53 -14.61 11.84 8.17
C VAL A 53 -14.66 13.27 7.60
N ALA A 54 -13.84 13.60 6.59
CA ALA A 54 -13.86 14.91 5.97
C ALA A 54 -15.21 15.18 5.27
N HIS A 55 -15.79 14.17 4.62
CA HIS A 55 -17.12 14.24 4.02
C HIS A 55 -18.19 14.48 5.10
N GLY A 56 -18.11 13.77 6.25
CA GLY A 56 -18.99 14.00 7.40
C GLY A 56 -18.93 15.43 7.92
N LEU A 57 -17.72 16.00 7.96
CA LEU A 57 -17.52 17.39 8.36
C LEU A 57 -18.20 18.37 7.38
N VAL A 58 -18.05 18.17 6.06
CA VAL A 58 -18.73 18.97 5.03
C VAL A 58 -20.26 18.82 5.16
N THR A 59 -20.75 17.60 5.40
CA THR A 59 -22.16 17.31 5.63
C THR A 59 -22.71 18.05 6.86
N HIS A 60 -21.93 18.15 7.93
CA HIS A 60 -22.29 18.92 9.12
C HIS A 60 -22.53 20.40 8.81
N PHE A 61 -21.61 21.05 8.09
CA PHE A 61 -21.77 22.46 7.71
C PHE A 61 -22.96 22.68 6.77
N HIS A 62 -23.19 21.77 5.83
CA HIS A 62 -24.38 21.80 4.98
C HIS A 62 -25.67 21.67 5.82
N GLY A 63 -25.69 20.81 6.83
CA GLY A 63 -26.83 20.66 7.75
C GLY A 63 -27.13 21.95 8.53
N GLN A 64 -26.14 22.80 8.80
CA GLN A 64 -26.35 24.10 9.44
C GLN A 64 -27.05 25.10 8.50
N VAL A 65 -26.86 25.00 7.20
CA VAL A 65 -27.62 25.76 6.21
C VAL A 65 -29.09 25.34 6.22
N ALA A 66 -29.35 24.03 6.20
CA ALA A 66 -30.70 23.49 6.22
C ALA A 66 -31.48 23.88 7.48
N THR A 67 -30.79 24.11 8.61
CA THR A 67 -31.40 24.57 9.88
C THR A 67 -31.42 26.10 10.03
N GLY A 68 -30.98 26.85 9.02
CA GLY A 68 -30.94 28.33 9.05
C GLY A 68 -29.89 28.92 10.01
N LYS A 69 -28.93 28.12 10.50
CA LYS A 69 -27.87 28.58 11.41
C LYS A 69 -26.74 29.32 10.70
N LEU A 70 -26.48 28.95 9.44
CA LEU A 70 -25.47 29.58 8.61
C LEU A 70 -26.05 29.92 7.22
N ALA A 71 -25.58 31.01 6.61
CA ALA A 71 -25.75 31.20 5.18
C ALA A 71 -24.91 30.19 4.39
N GLU A 72 -25.34 29.80 3.18
CA GLU A 72 -24.67 28.77 2.40
C GLU A 72 -23.21 29.09 2.11
N ASP A 73 -22.91 30.34 1.74
CA ASP A 73 -21.55 30.79 1.46
C ASP A 73 -20.65 30.76 2.70
N ASP A 74 -21.18 31.07 3.88
CA ASP A 74 -20.43 30.99 5.14
C ASP A 74 -20.19 29.55 5.55
N ALA A 75 -21.18 28.68 5.35
CA ALA A 75 -21.04 27.25 5.60
C ALA A 75 -19.99 26.61 4.67
N LYS A 76 -19.98 26.96 3.37
CA LYS A 76 -18.95 26.52 2.42
C LYS A 76 -17.56 27.00 2.84
N LYS A 77 -17.40 28.29 3.18
CA LYS A 77 -16.11 28.84 3.66
C LYS A 77 -15.64 28.14 4.93
N ALA A 78 -16.53 27.90 5.90
CA ALA A 78 -16.20 27.21 7.13
C ALA A 78 -15.79 25.76 6.87
N ALA A 79 -16.53 25.03 6.02
CA ALA A 79 -16.21 23.67 5.62
C ALA A 79 -14.83 23.59 4.94
N LEU A 80 -14.55 24.48 3.98
CA LEU A 80 -13.26 24.54 3.29
C LEU A 80 -12.12 24.83 4.27
N ALA A 81 -12.28 25.81 5.16
CA ALA A 81 -11.26 26.14 6.17
C ALA A 81 -10.98 24.95 7.10
N ALA A 82 -12.03 24.28 7.56
CA ALA A 82 -11.91 23.10 8.42
C ALA A 82 -11.20 21.96 7.72
N VAL A 83 -11.61 21.58 6.50
CA VAL A 83 -10.98 20.50 5.72
C VAL A 83 -9.54 20.84 5.34
N LYS A 84 -9.25 22.11 5.00
CA LYS A 84 -7.90 22.60 4.66
C LYS A 84 -6.91 22.40 5.80
N ALA A 85 -7.37 22.49 7.05
CA ALA A 85 -6.56 22.33 8.26
C ALA A 85 -6.32 20.86 8.64
N LEU A 86 -7.15 19.93 8.15
CA LEU A 86 -7.03 18.53 8.51
C LEU A 86 -5.72 17.92 7.99
N ARG A 87 -5.08 17.14 8.86
CA ARG A 87 -3.94 16.27 8.51
C ARG A 87 -4.12 14.92 9.18
N TYR A 88 -3.58 13.87 8.58
CA TYR A 88 -3.52 12.54 9.15
C TYR A 88 -2.24 11.83 8.72
N SER A 89 -1.87 10.76 9.38
CA SER A 89 -0.65 9.98 9.08
C SER A 89 0.60 10.85 8.82
N GLY A 90 0.76 11.95 9.60
CA GLY A 90 1.86 12.90 9.50
C GLY A 90 1.55 14.07 8.56
N SER A 91 1.77 13.91 7.26
CA SER A 91 1.66 15.01 6.29
C SER A 91 0.55 14.83 5.24
N GLU A 92 -0.24 13.76 5.35
CA GLU A 92 -1.32 13.53 4.39
C GLU A 92 -2.41 14.59 4.54
N TYR A 93 -2.98 15.00 3.42
CA TYR A 93 -3.88 16.15 3.31
C TYR A 93 -5.10 15.83 2.45
N PHE A 94 -6.09 16.69 2.51
CA PHE A 94 -7.30 16.64 1.70
C PHE A 94 -7.29 17.74 0.66
N TRP A 95 -7.94 17.51 -0.49
CA TRP A 95 -8.30 18.52 -1.44
C TRP A 95 -9.79 18.41 -1.79
N ILE A 96 -10.33 19.47 -2.36
CA ILE A 96 -11.68 19.52 -2.87
C ILE A 96 -11.64 20.12 -4.28
N ASN A 97 -12.17 19.40 -5.25
CA ASN A 97 -12.50 19.94 -6.57
C ASN A 97 -14.00 19.82 -6.81
N ASP A 98 -14.53 20.53 -7.80
CA ASP A 98 -15.92 20.39 -8.19
C ASP A 98 -16.11 19.36 -9.32
N MET A 99 -17.39 19.15 -9.71
CA MET A 99 -17.79 18.21 -10.76
C MET A 99 -17.47 18.73 -12.18
N THR A 100 -16.91 19.93 -12.34
CA THR A 100 -16.41 20.52 -13.59
C THR A 100 -14.87 20.59 -13.63
N PRO A 101 -14.16 19.64 -13.00
CA PRO A 101 -12.76 19.62 -12.55
C PRO A 101 -12.12 21.01 -12.28
N VAL A 102 -12.77 21.87 -11.52
CA VAL A 102 -12.16 23.11 -11.00
C VAL A 102 -11.68 22.85 -9.57
N MET A 103 -10.45 23.24 -9.24
CA MET A 103 -9.93 23.12 -7.87
C MET A 103 -10.64 24.11 -6.96
N VAL A 104 -11.33 23.62 -5.95
CA VAL A 104 -12.00 24.44 -4.94
C VAL A 104 -11.04 24.74 -3.78
N MET A 105 -10.27 23.75 -3.34
CA MET A 105 -9.31 23.90 -2.24
C MET A 105 -8.19 22.87 -2.34
N HIS A 106 -6.93 23.32 -2.21
CA HIS A 106 -5.76 22.45 -2.16
C HIS A 106 -4.68 23.02 -1.22
N PRO A 107 -4.46 22.44 -0.03
CA PRO A 107 -3.60 23.02 0.99
C PRO A 107 -2.12 23.09 0.60
N MET A 108 -1.65 22.17 -0.25
CA MET A 108 -0.24 22.10 -0.65
C MET A 108 0.04 22.78 -1.99
N LYS A 109 -0.99 23.10 -2.78
CA LYS A 109 -0.90 23.77 -4.08
C LYS A 109 -2.02 24.80 -4.21
N PRO A 110 -2.02 25.87 -3.36
CA PRO A 110 -3.07 26.88 -3.38
C PRO A 110 -3.15 27.63 -4.72
N GLU A 111 -2.06 27.61 -5.50
CA GLU A 111 -2.02 28.19 -6.83
C GLU A 111 -2.95 27.48 -7.85
N LEU A 112 -3.47 26.29 -7.51
CA LEU A 112 -4.47 25.59 -8.33
C LEU A 112 -5.90 26.04 -8.02
N GLU A 113 -6.15 26.65 -6.86
CA GLU A 113 -7.49 27.04 -6.44
C GLU A 113 -8.12 28.01 -7.47
N GLY A 114 -9.36 27.71 -7.87
CA GLY A 114 -10.10 28.44 -8.93
C GLY A 114 -9.71 28.08 -10.37
N LYS A 115 -8.71 27.23 -10.59
CA LYS A 115 -8.29 26.84 -11.94
C LYS A 115 -9.00 25.57 -12.41
N THR A 116 -9.34 25.53 -13.70
CA THR A 116 -9.81 24.32 -14.37
C THR A 116 -8.66 23.33 -14.56
N LEU A 117 -8.88 22.08 -14.22
CA LEU A 117 -7.88 21.01 -14.26
C LEU A 117 -8.23 19.95 -15.31
N VAL A 118 -9.15 20.23 -16.24
CA VAL A 118 -9.57 19.32 -17.32
C VAL A 118 -8.38 18.83 -18.15
N ASN A 119 -7.41 19.71 -18.40
CA ASN A 119 -6.21 19.38 -19.18
C ASN A 119 -5.02 18.90 -18.33
N THR A 120 -5.19 18.80 -17.00
CA THR A 120 -4.12 18.38 -16.09
C THR A 120 -3.95 16.87 -16.19
N LYS A 121 -2.80 16.47 -16.75
CA LYS A 121 -2.42 15.05 -16.88
C LYS A 121 -1.24 14.74 -15.97
N ASP A 122 -1.20 13.51 -15.48
CA ASP A 122 -0.02 12.99 -14.83
C ASP A 122 1.05 12.59 -15.86
N PRO A 123 2.30 12.25 -15.46
CA PRO A 123 3.35 11.84 -16.41
C PRO A 123 3.02 10.61 -17.27
N THR A 124 2.00 9.82 -16.89
CA THR A 124 1.51 8.68 -17.69
C THR A 124 0.49 9.11 -18.75
N GLY A 125 0.11 10.40 -18.77
CA GLY A 125 -0.89 10.95 -19.67
C GLY A 125 -2.33 10.84 -19.17
N LYS A 126 -2.55 10.39 -17.94
CA LYS A 126 -3.90 10.25 -17.34
C LYS A 126 -4.47 11.61 -16.97
N PRO A 127 -5.69 11.99 -17.46
CA PRO A 127 -6.37 13.22 -17.06
C PRO A 127 -6.99 13.02 -15.66
N LEU A 128 -6.17 13.19 -14.63
CA LEU A 128 -6.47 12.69 -13.28
C LEU A 128 -7.73 13.29 -12.65
N PHE A 129 -7.97 14.60 -12.76
CA PHE A 129 -9.16 15.21 -12.16
C PHE A 129 -10.44 14.91 -12.93
N VAL A 130 -10.34 14.73 -14.26
CA VAL A 130 -11.46 14.22 -15.07
C VAL A 130 -11.80 12.79 -14.66
N ALA A 131 -10.78 11.93 -14.55
CA ALA A 131 -10.98 10.54 -14.11
C ALA A 131 -11.58 10.43 -12.69
N MET A 132 -11.22 11.34 -11.77
CA MET A 132 -11.83 11.42 -10.43
C MET A 132 -13.32 11.79 -10.50
N VAL A 133 -13.66 12.79 -11.31
CA VAL A 133 -15.05 13.20 -11.49
C VAL A 133 -15.88 12.12 -12.15
N ASP A 134 -15.35 11.45 -13.18
CA ASP A 134 -16.03 10.36 -13.87
C ASP A 134 -16.26 9.16 -12.93
N LEU A 135 -15.26 8.84 -12.10
CA LEU A 135 -15.38 7.81 -11.06
C LEU A 135 -16.52 8.14 -10.07
N VAL A 136 -16.57 9.40 -9.59
CA VAL A 136 -17.61 9.85 -8.67
C VAL A 136 -18.97 9.87 -9.35
N LYS A 137 -19.07 10.29 -10.62
CA LYS A 137 -20.32 10.25 -11.39
C LYS A 137 -20.86 8.83 -11.56
N ALA A 138 -19.95 7.88 -11.78
CA ALA A 138 -20.33 6.48 -12.01
C ALA A 138 -20.73 5.74 -10.72
N ASN A 139 -19.96 5.94 -9.63
CA ASN A 139 -20.02 5.10 -8.43
C ASN A 139 -20.31 5.86 -7.13
N GLY A 140 -20.27 7.20 -7.15
CA GLY A 140 -20.35 8.04 -5.95
C GLY A 140 -19.01 8.22 -5.22
N ASP A 141 -18.17 7.20 -5.23
CA ASP A 141 -16.83 7.20 -4.64
C ASP A 141 -15.93 6.14 -5.27
N GLY A 142 -14.65 6.12 -4.91
CA GLY A 142 -13.72 5.07 -5.35
C GLY A 142 -12.25 5.44 -5.24
N TYR A 143 -11.41 4.45 -5.58
CA TYR A 143 -9.96 4.59 -5.60
C TYR A 143 -9.45 4.88 -7.01
N LEU A 144 -8.47 5.79 -7.10
CA LEU A 144 -7.79 6.13 -8.34
C LEU A 144 -6.26 6.11 -8.11
N PRO A 145 -5.50 5.25 -8.81
CA PRO A 145 -4.05 5.31 -8.85
C PRO A 145 -3.58 6.31 -9.94
N TYR A 146 -2.60 7.14 -9.62
CA TYR A 146 -1.98 8.13 -10.50
C TYR A 146 -0.62 8.57 -9.98
N MET A 147 0.09 9.42 -10.73
CA MET A 147 1.36 10.01 -10.32
C MET A 147 1.13 11.44 -9.81
N TRP A 148 1.64 11.74 -8.60
CA TRP A 148 1.53 13.08 -8.00
C TRP A 148 2.75 13.40 -7.14
N PRO A 149 3.23 14.67 -7.13
CA PRO A 149 4.35 15.04 -6.28
C PRO A 149 3.98 15.06 -4.80
N LYS A 150 4.93 14.67 -3.96
CA LYS A 150 4.82 14.82 -2.50
C LYS A 150 4.87 16.27 -2.07
N PRO A 151 4.32 16.61 -0.89
CA PRO A 151 4.57 17.92 -0.28
C PRO A 151 6.06 18.23 -0.22
N GLY A 152 6.46 19.42 -0.75
CA GLY A 152 7.86 19.85 -0.77
C GLY A 152 8.73 19.22 -1.87
N SER A 153 8.14 18.50 -2.82
CA SER A 153 8.85 17.92 -3.97
C SER A 153 8.07 18.20 -5.26
N ASP A 154 8.79 18.40 -6.36
CA ASP A 154 8.19 18.50 -7.70
C ASP A 154 8.22 17.20 -8.47
N GLN A 155 8.87 16.16 -7.92
CA GLN A 155 8.95 14.85 -8.58
C GLN A 155 7.67 14.04 -8.33
N PRO A 156 6.93 13.66 -9.40
CA PRO A 156 5.77 12.80 -9.28
C PRO A 156 6.16 11.39 -8.86
N VAL A 157 5.46 10.86 -7.87
CA VAL A 157 5.59 9.49 -7.39
C VAL A 157 4.22 8.81 -7.40
N PRO A 158 4.16 7.46 -7.43
CA PRO A 158 2.89 6.74 -7.40
C PRO A 158 2.08 7.07 -6.15
N LYS A 159 0.82 7.48 -6.36
CA LYS A 159 -0.16 7.82 -5.33
C LYS A 159 -1.46 7.06 -5.60
N VAL A 160 -2.08 6.54 -4.56
CA VAL A 160 -3.45 6.01 -4.62
C VAL A 160 -4.33 6.91 -3.77
N SER A 161 -5.36 7.48 -4.39
CA SER A 161 -6.32 8.32 -3.69
C SER A 161 -7.71 7.69 -3.66
N TYR A 162 -8.44 7.97 -2.60
CA TYR A 162 -9.87 7.75 -2.51
C TYR A 162 -10.57 9.08 -2.66
N VAL A 163 -11.62 9.11 -3.48
CA VAL A 163 -12.44 10.29 -3.74
C VAL A 163 -13.90 9.97 -3.44
N LYS A 164 -14.63 10.94 -2.90
CA LYS A 164 -16.05 10.83 -2.59
C LYS A 164 -16.80 12.10 -2.96
N GLY A 165 -17.92 11.93 -3.65
CA GLY A 165 -18.78 13.03 -4.08
C GLY A 165 -19.63 13.57 -2.94
N PHE A 166 -19.81 14.90 -2.91
CA PHE A 166 -20.78 15.59 -2.09
C PHE A 166 -21.76 16.36 -2.99
N ALA A 167 -22.83 15.70 -3.37
CA ALA A 167 -23.79 16.18 -4.36
C ALA A 167 -24.40 17.56 -4.05
N PRO A 168 -24.77 17.91 -2.78
CA PRO A 168 -25.41 19.18 -2.48
C PRO A 168 -24.61 20.41 -2.94
N TRP A 169 -23.29 20.35 -2.89
CA TRP A 169 -22.41 21.45 -3.34
C TRP A 169 -21.65 21.14 -4.62
N GLY A 170 -21.89 19.96 -5.22
CA GLY A 170 -21.16 19.51 -6.41
C GLY A 170 -19.67 19.33 -6.16
N TRP A 171 -19.26 18.93 -4.96
CA TRP A 171 -17.87 18.75 -4.57
C TRP A 171 -17.42 17.30 -4.66
N VAL A 172 -16.14 17.13 -4.95
CA VAL A 172 -15.40 15.87 -4.86
C VAL A 172 -14.32 16.07 -3.80
N ILE A 173 -14.43 15.33 -2.70
CA ILE A 173 -13.49 15.37 -1.58
C ILE A 173 -12.52 14.21 -1.77
N GLY A 174 -11.23 14.49 -1.76
CA GLY A 174 -10.20 13.47 -1.97
C GLY A 174 -9.06 13.55 -0.98
N SER A 175 -8.44 12.41 -0.76
CA SER A 175 -7.15 12.25 -0.09
C SER A 175 -6.45 11.02 -0.62
N GLY A 176 -5.15 10.83 -0.33
CA GLY A 176 -4.43 9.67 -0.85
C GLY A 176 -3.10 9.43 -0.16
N VAL A 177 -2.58 8.22 -0.33
CA VAL A 177 -1.27 7.79 0.17
C VAL A 177 -0.29 7.58 -0.96
N TYR A 178 0.98 7.82 -0.69
CA TYR A 178 2.08 7.59 -1.61
C TYR A 178 2.58 6.14 -1.49
N VAL A 179 2.65 5.45 -2.63
CA VAL A 179 2.98 4.01 -2.69
C VAL A 179 4.45 3.76 -2.32
N ASP A 180 5.34 4.67 -2.68
CA ASP A 180 6.77 4.56 -2.39
C ASP A 180 7.10 4.56 -0.89
N THR A 181 6.27 5.19 -0.04
CA THR A 181 6.41 5.09 1.43
C THR A 181 6.08 3.69 1.93
N VAL A 182 5.16 3.00 1.27
CA VAL A 182 4.84 1.59 1.55
C VAL A 182 6.01 0.71 1.12
N ASP A 183 6.52 0.91 -0.09
CA ASP A 183 7.65 0.13 -0.62
C ASP A 183 8.91 0.29 0.26
N ALA A 184 9.22 1.49 0.77
CA ALA A 184 10.32 1.71 1.69
C ALA A 184 10.19 0.91 3.00
N THR A 185 8.97 0.88 3.57
CA THR A 185 8.69 0.08 4.77
C THR A 185 8.85 -1.42 4.51
N ILE A 186 8.43 -1.89 3.34
CA ILE A 186 8.57 -3.28 2.92
C ILE A 186 10.04 -3.66 2.76
N TRP A 187 10.86 -2.82 2.09
CA TRP A 187 12.28 -3.08 1.94
C TRP A 187 12.99 -3.24 3.28
N GLN A 188 12.66 -2.42 4.28
CA GLN A 188 13.21 -2.58 5.63
C GLN A 188 12.86 -3.95 6.24
N ARG A 189 11.61 -4.41 6.08
CA ARG A 189 11.16 -5.73 6.55
C ARG A 189 11.78 -6.88 5.77
N VAL A 190 11.96 -6.72 4.45
CA VAL A 190 12.67 -7.69 3.60
C VAL A 190 14.08 -7.95 4.10
N TRP A 191 14.83 -6.88 4.45
CA TRP A 191 16.17 -7.03 5.02
C TRP A 191 16.16 -7.75 6.37
N GLN A 192 15.22 -7.40 7.27
CA GLN A 192 15.09 -8.09 8.57
C GLN A 192 14.76 -9.57 8.39
N ALA A 193 13.72 -9.88 7.61
CA ALA A 193 13.36 -11.26 7.30
C ALA A 193 14.48 -12.02 6.58
N GLY A 194 15.23 -11.35 5.70
CA GLY A 194 16.38 -11.91 5.02
C GLY A 194 17.47 -12.39 5.98
N PHE A 195 17.79 -11.61 7.02
CA PHE A 195 18.72 -12.04 8.07
C PHE A 195 18.21 -13.21 8.89
N GLU A 196 16.92 -13.22 9.25
CA GLU A 196 16.31 -14.33 9.99
C GLU A 196 16.31 -15.63 9.18
N VAL A 197 15.96 -15.55 7.90
CA VAL A 197 15.99 -16.69 6.96
C VAL A 197 17.42 -17.20 6.78
N LEU A 198 18.40 -16.33 6.59
CA LEU A 198 19.81 -16.72 6.48
C LEU A 198 20.33 -17.42 7.74
N ALA A 199 19.96 -16.92 8.93
CA ALA A 199 20.32 -17.57 10.19
C ALA A 199 19.68 -18.95 10.30
N LEU A 200 18.38 -19.10 9.97
CA LEU A 200 17.67 -20.36 9.99
C LEU A 200 18.26 -21.38 9.00
N VAL A 201 18.54 -20.95 7.78
CA VAL A 201 19.19 -21.78 6.75
C VAL A 201 20.57 -22.22 7.21
N GLY A 202 21.36 -21.32 7.82
CA GLY A 202 22.66 -21.63 8.39
C GLY A 202 22.59 -22.73 9.47
N VAL A 203 21.60 -22.63 10.37
CA VAL A 203 21.35 -23.64 11.41
C VAL A 203 20.96 -24.98 10.77
N LEU A 204 20.04 -24.98 9.78
CA LEU A 204 19.62 -26.21 9.08
C LEU A 204 20.80 -26.89 8.37
N LEU A 205 21.64 -26.14 7.69
CA LEU A 205 22.84 -26.67 7.02
C LEU A 205 23.86 -27.22 8.03
N ALA A 206 24.11 -26.52 9.14
CA ALA A 206 25.00 -26.97 10.19
C ALA A 206 24.52 -28.27 10.85
N LEU A 207 23.22 -28.35 11.16
CA LEU A 207 22.60 -29.57 11.70
C LEU A 207 22.66 -30.75 10.71
N GLY A 208 22.31 -30.46 9.45
CA GLY A 208 22.38 -31.48 8.38
C GLY A 208 23.80 -32.03 8.21
N TRP A 209 24.80 -31.14 8.22
CA TRP A 209 26.22 -31.55 8.17
C TRP A 209 26.64 -32.36 9.40
N ALA A 210 26.29 -31.90 10.61
CA ALA A 210 26.64 -32.58 11.85
C ALA A 210 26.01 -33.97 11.93
N ILE A 211 24.72 -34.13 11.55
CA ILE A 211 24.03 -35.43 11.52
C ILE A 211 24.68 -36.36 10.49
N THR A 212 24.91 -35.86 9.27
CA THR A 212 25.54 -36.66 8.21
C THR A 212 26.92 -37.12 8.66
N ARG A 213 27.75 -36.28 9.24
CA ARG A 213 29.08 -36.61 9.74
C ARG A 213 29.02 -37.60 10.90
N SER A 214 28.07 -37.47 11.80
CA SER A 214 27.88 -38.41 12.92
C SER A 214 27.51 -39.79 12.43
N LEU A 215 26.53 -39.91 11.51
CA LEU A 215 26.06 -41.19 10.97
C LEU A 215 27.14 -41.90 10.14
N THR A 216 27.86 -41.17 9.28
CA THR A 216 28.93 -41.75 8.46
C THR A 216 30.10 -42.25 9.32
N ARG A 217 30.41 -41.59 10.45
CA ARG A 217 31.40 -42.07 11.41
C ARG A 217 30.98 -43.31 12.16
N GLN A 218 29.72 -43.42 12.58
CA GLN A 218 29.21 -44.57 13.32
C GLN A 218 29.08 -45.83 12.43
N LEU A 219 28.83 -45.63 11.14
CA LEU A 219 28.69 -46.73 10.18
C LEU A 219 30.01 -47.15 9.52
N GLY A 220 31.15 -46.54 9.90
CA GLY A 220 32.47 -46.90 9.35
C GLY A 220 32.68 -46.50 7.89
N GLY A 221 31.83 -45.64 7.35
CA GLY A 221 31.80 -45.21 5.95
C GLY A 221 30.37 -45.17 5.39
N GLU A 222 30.21 -44.74 4.14
CA GLU A 222 28.88 -44.83 3.46
C GLU A 222 28.51 -46.30 3.28
N PRO A 223 27.34 -46.77 3.78
CA PRO A 223 26.86 -48.13 3.47
C PRO A 223 26.66 -48.22 1.96
N VAL A 224 27.48 -48.99 1.30
CA VAL A 224 27.31 -49.33 -0.12
C VAL A 224 26.02 -50.13 -0.22
N ALA A 225 25.07 -49.68 -1.05
CA ALA A 225 23.90 -50.49 -1.37
C ALA A 225 24.41 -51.81 -1.99
N VAL A 226 24.30 -52.88 -1.23
CA VAL A 226 24.57 -54.24 -1.77
C VAL A 226 23.42 -54.53 -2.72
N ASN A 227 23.74 -54.62 -4.01
CA ASN A 227 22.83 -55.05 -5.07
C ASN A 227 22.49 -56.53 -4.88
#